data_2fbd0af319c15f3a38f5299d5f47ae80
#
_entry.id   2fbd0af319c15f3a38f5299d5f47ae80
#
_cell.length_a   1.000
_cell.length_b   1.000
_cell.length_c   1.000
_cell.angle_alpha   90.00
_cell.angle_beta   90.00
_cell.angle_gamma   90.00
#
_symmetry.space_group_name_H-M   'P 1'
#
loop_
_entity.id
_entity.type
_entity.pdbx_description
1 polymer ?
#
loop_
_entity_poly.entity_id
_entity_poly.type
_entity_poly.pdbx_seq_one_letter_code
_entity_poly.pdbx_strand_id
1 'polypeptide(L)'
;VGNATLFLQRAKRKIRELAYNFDVDGYTAPDLTILAEHITEGGIVEMAYQEEPLAIIWCVRGDGELVALTYQREQEVVAWHRHVFGGAFGTGKAVCESVAVIPTDDSEYQLYMIIKRTINGATKRYVEFLNTFDFTETDNTTFNFLDSQLSYSGATSTLNGNISATATTVIVASGTDFTSSGSIKIGGEIITYTGKSTNNLTGCTRGQNITTAIAHTSGATVKQVVNSVAGLNHLEGQVVSILADGATHPTKTVSSNAITLDRFANKIKVGLSYTSILKTMRIDAGSQNGTSQAKTKRIY
;
A
#
# COMPACT_ATOMS: atom_id res chain seq x y z
N VAL A 1 8.96 -25.31 -5.63
CA VAL A 1 9.65 -24.62 -4.52
C VAL A 1 10.90 -25.41 -4.21
N GLY A 2 12.08 -24.88 -4.54
CA GLY A 2 13.32 -25.65 -4.42
C GLY A 2 13.21 -27.02 -5.12
N ASN A 3 13.63 -28.09 -4.44
CA ASN A 3 13.56 -29.47 -4.94
C ASN A 3 12.24 -30.19 -4.61
N ALA A 4 11.22 -29.48 -4.13
CA ALA A 4 9.94 -30.06 -3.72
C ALA A 4 8.78 -29.55 -4.59
N THR A 5 7.83 -30.41 -4.88
CA THR A 5 6.60 -30.06 -5.60
C THR A 5 5.49 -29.82 -4.59
N LEU A 6 4.91 -28.61 -4.59
CA LEU A 6 3.70 -28.34 -3.81
C LEU A 6 2.47 -28.65 -4.66
N PHE A 7 1.49 -29.30 -4.07
CA PHE A 7 0.24 -29.62 -4.75
C PHE A 7 -0.97 -29.49 -3.83
N LEU A 8 -2.08 -29.12 -4.42
CA LEU A 8 -3.37 -29.03 -3.75
C LEU A 8 -4.08 -30.38 -3.83
N GLN A 9 -4.54 -30.89 -2.70
CA GLN A 9 -5.37 -32.11 -2.68
C GLN A 9 -6.73 -31.88 -3.37
N ARG A 10 -7.33 -32.97 -3.87
CA ARG A 10 -8.62 -32.95 -4.57
C ARG A 10 -9.73 -32.23 -3.79
N ALA A 11 -9.73 -32.31 -2.46
CA ALA A 11 -10.69 -31.63 -1.60
C ALA A 11 -10.45 -30.10 -1.47
N LYS A 12 -9.39 -29.58 -2.10
CA LYS A 12 -9.03 -28.16 -2.15
C LYS A 12 -8.71 -27.48 -0.80
N ARG A 13 -8.58 -28.24 0.28
CA ARG A 13 -8.36 -27.70 1.63
C ARG A 13 -6.95 -27.92 2.14
N LYS A 14 -6.15 -28.79 1.48
CA LYS A 14 -4.84 -29.18 1.95
C LYS A 14 -3.79 -28.99 0.86
N ILE A 15 -2.73 -28.27 1.20
CA ILE A 15 -1.50 -28.20 0.39
C ILE A 15 -0.51 -29.20 0.97
N ARG A 16 0.04 -30.02 0.12
CA ARG A 16 1.07 -31.00 0.46
C ARG A 16 2.33 -30.73 -0.33
N GLU A 17 3.44 -31.10 0.29
CA GLU A 17 4.75 -31.14 -0.34
C GLU A 17 5.07 -32.55 -0.78
N LEU A 18 5.38 -32.77 -2.05
CA LEU A 18 5.89 -34.03 -2.55
C LEU A 18 7.41 -33.93 -2.67
N ALA A 19 8.13 -34.68 -1.86
CA ALA A 19 9.58 -34.77 -1.91
C ALA A 19 10.05 -36.21 -1.72
N TYR A 20 11.18 -36.54 -2.36
CA TYR A 20 11.83 -37.82 -2.13
C TYR A 20 12.53 -37.78 -0.76
N ASN A 21 12.35 -38.85 0.00
CA ASN A 21 12.98 -39.01 1.30
C ASN A 21 13.86 -40.25 1.26
N PHE A 22 15.18 -40.07 1.46
CA PHE A 22 16.18 -41.11 1.43
C PHE A 22 16.03 -42.13 2.56
N ASP A 23 15.54 -41.68 3.74
CA ASP A 23 15.44 -42.57 4.93
C ASP A 23 14.39 -43.67 4.74
N VAL A 24 13.38 -43.41 3.92
CA VAL A 24 12.30 -44.36 3.61
C VAL A 24 12.38 -44.90 2.20
N ASP A 25 13.40 -44.51 1.43
CA ASP A 25 13.59 -44.82 0.01
C ASP A 25 12.30 -44.64 -0.80
N GLY A 26 11.67 -43.47 -0.67
CA GLY A 26 10.39 -43.21 -1.28
C GLY A 26 9.94 -41.76 -1.23
N TYR A 27 8.80 -41.50 -1.84
CA TYR A 27 8.20 -40.16 -1.80
C TYR A 27 7.33 -39.99 -0.56
N THR A 28 7.49 -38.87 0.12
CA THR A 28 6.64 -38.45 1.24
C THR A 28 5.85 -37.21 0.84
N ALA A 29 4.68 -37.04 1.44
CA ALA A 29 3.82 -35.90 1.14
C ALA A 29 3.22 -35.29 2.43
N PRO A 30 4.06 -34.63 3.28
CA PRO A 30 3.58 -33.99 4.49
C PRO A 30 2.54 -32.90 4.21
N ASP A 31 1.63 -32.70 5.16
CA ASP A 31 0.56 -31.72 5.10
C ASP A 31 1.02 -30.37 5.67
N LEU A 32 1.13 -29.37 4.82
CA LEU A 32 1.55 -27.99 5.21
C LEU A 32 0.40 -27.16 5.81
N THR A 33 -0.82 -27.71 5.85
CA THR A 33 -2.01 -27.00 6.34
C THR A 33 -2.48 -27.50 7.70
N ILE A 34 -1.80 -28.47 8.32
CA ILE A 34 -2.28 -29.16 9.52
C ILE A 34 -2.60 -28.23 10.70
N LEU A 35 -1.83 -27.13 10.86
CA LEU A 35 -2.07 -26.11 11.90
C LEU A 35 -2.90 -24.93 11.39
N ALA A 36 -3.29 -24.93 10.13
CA ALA A 36 -3.95 -23.81 9.45
C ALA A 36 -5.25 -24.22 8.74
N GLU A 37 -5.87 -25.33 9.08
CA GLU A 37 -7.11 -25.81 8.44
C GLU A 37 -8.23 -24.76 8.48
N HIS A 38 -8.30 -23.93 9.52
CA HIS A 38 -9.25 -22.82 9.64
C HIS A 38 -8.98 -21.67 8.64
N ILE A 39 -7.77 -21.57 8.08
CA ILE A 39 -7.42 -20.59 7.05
C ILE A 39 -7.83 -21.10 5.67
N THR A 40 -7.65 -22.39 5.40
CA THR A 40 -7.94 -23.02 4.11
C THR A 40 -9.37 -23.59 4.02
N GLU A 41 -10.21 -23.38 5.01
CA GLU A 41 -11.57 -23.96 5.10
C GLU A 41 -12.46 -23.65 3.88
N GLY A 42 -12.35 -22.44 3.30
CA GLY A 42 -13.07 -22.04 2.10
C GLY A 42 -12.64 -22.73 0.81
N GLY A 43 -11.61 -23.59 0.87
CA GLY A 43 -11.04 -24.29 -0.29
C GLY A 43 -10.22 -23.37 -1.20
N ILE A 44 -9.06 -23.84 -1.63
CA ILE A 44 -8.15 -23.10 -2.52
C ILE A 44 -8.55 -23.41 -3.97
N VAL A 45 -8.68 -22.39 -4.81
CA VAL A 45 -9.06 -22.54 -6.22
C VAL A 45 -7.94 -22.17 -7.18
N GLU A 46 -7.00 -21.34 -6.73
CA GLU A 46 -5.84 -20.91 -7.52
C GLU A 46 -4.64 -20.69 -6.62
N MET A 47 -3.43 -20.92 -7.15
CA MET A 47 -2.17 -20.70 -6.45
C MET A 47 -1.15 -20.07 -7.38
N ALA A 48 -0.33 -19.15 -6.85
CA ALA A 48 0.83 -18.59 -7.52
C ALA A 48 2.02 -18.55 -6.55
N TYR A 49 3.22 -18.82 -7.03
CA TYR A 49 4.43 -18.82 -6.22
C TYR A 49 5.30 -17.61 -6.50
N GLN A 50 5.66 -16.91 -5.44
CA GLN A 50 6.65 -15.83 -5.41
C GLN A 50 7.91 -16.38 -4.75
N GLU A 51 9.05 -16.24 -5.41
CA GLU A 51 10.34 -16.69 -4.89
C GLU A 51 11.04 -15.58 -4.10
N GLU A 52 11.16 -14.41 -4.70
CA GLU A 52 11.83 -13.25 -4.13
C GLU A 52 10.86 -12.04 -4.03
N PRO A 53 11.02 -11.13 -3.05
CA PRO A 53 12.03 -11.14 -1.96
C PRO A 53 11.73 -12.11 -0.84
N LEU A 54 10.55 -12.69 -0.79
CA LEU A 54 10.09 -13.66 0.20
C LEU A 54 9.42 -14.84 -0.48
N ALA A 55 9.78 -16.06 -0.10
CA ALA A 55 9.17 -17.28 -0.62
C ALA A 55 7.73 -17.43 -0.11
N ILE A 56 6.76 -17.03 -0.94
CA ILE A 56 5.33 -17.00 -0.59
C ILE A 56 4.52 -17.73 -1.65
N ILE A 57 3.65 -18.63 -1.20
CA ILE A 57 2.61 -19.23 -2.03
C ILE A 57 1.31 -18.46 -1.81
N TRP A 58 0.89 -17.68 -2.78
CA TRP A 58 -0.35 -16.95 -2.80
C TRP A 58 -1.50 -17.86 -3.21
N CYS A 59 -2.60 -17.87 -2.46
CA CYS A 59 -3.71 -18.76 -2.65
C CYS A 59 -5.03 -18.00 -2.65
N VAL A 60 -5.81 -18.12 -3.72
CA VAL A 60 -7.19 -17.63 -3.78
C VAL A 60 -8.11 -18.70 -3.23
N ARG A 61 -8.95 -18.34 -2.26
CA ARG A 61 -10.01 -19.21 -1.74
C ARG A 61 -11.28 -19.12 -2.58
N GLY A 62 -12.10 -20.17 -2.53
CA GLY A 62 -13.37 -20.22 -3.25
C GLY A 62 -14.38 -19.14 -2.84
N ASP A 63 -14.25 -18.57 -1.63
CA ASP A 63 -15.04 -17.44 -1.14
C ASP A 63 -14.43 -16.07 -1.49
N GLY A 64 -13.28 -16.06 -2.18
CA GLY A 64 -12.60 -14.85 -2.63
C GLY A 64 -11.68 -14.20 -1.60
N GLU A 65 -11.40 -14.85 -0.47
CA GLU A 65 -10.36 -14.40 0.43
C GLU A 65 -8.98 -14.78 -0.13
N LEU A 66 -8.03 -13.85 -0.12
CA LEU A 66 -6.63 -14.13 -0.41
C LEU A 66 -5.95 -14.60 0.87
N VAL A 67 -5.33 -15.76 0.80
CA VAL A 67 -4.49 -16.30 1.87
C VAL A 67 -3.12 -16.62 1.31
N ALA A 68 -2.12 -16.68 2.16
CA ALA A 68 -0.79 -16.99 1.70
C ALA A 68 -0.04 -17.87 2.70
N LEU A 69 0.91 -18.63 2.18
CA LEU A 69 1.81 -19.49 2.92
C LEU A 69 3.25 -19.00 2.70
N THR A 70 3.87 -18.44 3.73
CA THR A 70 5.32 -18.26 3.73
C THR A 70 5.96 -19.62 3.99
N TYR A 71 6.76 -20.07 3.03
CA TYR A 71 7.33 -21.40 3.05
C TYR A 71 8.82 -21.38 2.75
N GLN A 72 9.64 -21.72 3.75
CA GLN A 72 11.09 -21.88 3.63
C GLN A 72 11.47 -23.23 4.23
N ARG A 73 11.69 -24.20 3.36
CA ARG A 73 11.90 -25.60 3.75
C ARG A 73 13.12 -25.79 4.61
N GLU A 74 14.25 -25.19 4.22
CA GLU A 74 15.52 -25.32 4.92
C GLU A 74 15.51 -24.71 6.34
N GLN A 75 14.63 -23.76 6.59
CA GLN A 75 14.44 -23.12 7.90
C GLN A 75 13.20 -23.66 8.65
N GLU A 76 12.53 -24.66 8.11
CA GLU A 76 11.30 -25.22 8.69
C GLU A 76 10.18 -24.18 8.89
N VAL A 77 10.16 -23.10 8.07
CA VAL A 77 9.13 -22.08 8.16
C VAL A 77 7.90 -22.49 7.35
N VAL A 78 6.79 -22.65 8.05
CA VAL A 78 5.46 -22.91 7.48
C VAL A 78 4.48 -21.97 8.18
N ALA A 79 4.25 -20.78 7.59
CA ALA A 79 3.45 -19.72 8.22
C ALA A 79 2.32 -19.25 7.30
N TRP A 80 1.09 -19.48 7.74
CA TRP A 80 -0.11 -19.07 7.03
C TRP A 80 -0.63 -17.73 7.50
N HIS A 81 -1.04 -16.88 6.55
CA HIS A 81 -1.61 -15.58 6.83
C HIS A 81 -2.74 -15.23 5.85
N ARG A 82 -3.61 -14.29 6.26
CA ARG A 82 -4.75 -13.81 5.49
C ARG A 82 -4.52 -12.38 5.04
N HIS A 83 -5.01 -12.05 3.85
CA HIS A 83 -4.98 -10.70 3.30
C HIS A 83 -6.42 -10.22 3.10
N VAL A 84 -6.80 -9.20 3.85
CA VAL A 84 -8.12 -8.56 3.75
C VAL A 84 -7.98 -7.31 2.92
N PHE A 85 -8.86 -7.18 1.91
CA PHE A 85 -8.86 -6.00 1.04
C PHE A 85 -9.81 -4.93 1.55
N GLY A 86 -9.41 -3.68 1.37
CA GLY A 86 -10.26 -2.51 1.56
C GLY A 86 -11.41 -2.48 0.55
N GLY A 87 -12.51 -1.86 0.97
CA GLY A 87 -13.75 -1.82 0.21
C GLY A 87 -14.63 -3.05 0.39
N ALA A 88 -15.72 -3.12 -0.37
CA ALA A 88 -16.73 -4.17 -0.25
C ALA A 88 -17.21 -4.65 -1.62
N PHE A 89 -17.74 -5.89 -1.68
CA PHE A 89 -18.51 -6.41 -2.78
C PHE A 89 -19.90 -6.80 -2.27
N GLY A 90 -20.94 -6.12 -2.74
CA GLY A 90 -22.28 -6.23 -2.16
C GLY A 90 -22.27 -5.87 -0.68
N THR A 91 -22.76 -6.77 0.17
CA THR A 91 -22.74 -6.63 1.64
C THR A 91 -21.53 -7.29 2.29
N GLY A 92 -20.67 -7.94 1.50
CA GLY A 92 -19.46 -8.65 1.96
C GLY A 92 -18.17 -7.87 1.72
N LYS A 93 -17.06 -8.54 2.01
CA LYS A 93 -15.71 -8.02 1.74
C LYS A 93 -15.44 -7.95 0.24
N ALA A 94 -14.46 -7.16 -0.17
CA ALA A 94 -13.90 -7.24 -1.52
C ALA A 94 -13.38 -8.65 -1.80
N VAL A 95 -13.46 -9.09 -3.06
CA VAL A 95 -13.20 -10.47 -3.48
C VAL A 95 -11.99 -10.50 -4.40
N CYS A 96 -11.00 -11.33 -4.07
CA CYS A 96 -9.94 -11.71 -4.98
C CYS A 96 -10.43 -12.83 -5.89
N GLU A 97 -10.40 -12.63 -7.20
CA GLU A 97 -10.86 -13.63 -8.19
C GLU A 97 -9.72 -14.41 -8.83
N SER A 98 -8.51 -13.81 -8.92
CA SER A 98 -7.35 -14.44 -9.53
C SER A 98 -6.05 -13.80 -9.06
N VAL A 99 -4.95 -14.54 -9.12
CA VAL A 99 -3.59 -14.08 -8.77
C VAL A 99 -2.59 -14.54 -9.82
N ALA A 100 -1.59 -13.71 -10.07
CA ALA A 100 -0.43 -14.05 -10.87
C ALA A 100 0.82 -13.40 -10.26
N VAL A 101 1.93 -14.11 -10.29
CA VAL A 101 3.23 -13.58 -9.88
C VAL A 101 4.08 -13.35 -11.12
N ILE A 102 4.56 -12.14 -11.29
CA ILE A 102 5.29 -11.70 -12.48
C ILE A 102 6.67 -11.19 -12.05
N PRO A 103 7.77 -11.62 -12.69
CA PRO A 103 9.09 -11.10 -12.40
C PRO A 103 9.18 -9.61 -12.78
N THR A 104 9.90 -8.83 -11.99
CA THR A 104 10.22 -7.41 -12.24
C THR A 104 11.64 -7.26 -12.76
N ASP A 105 11.97 -6.07 -13.26
CA ASP A 105 13.31 -5.76 -13.76
C ASP A 105 14.40 -5.77 -12.66
N ASP A 106 13.98 -5.66 -11.38
CA ASP A 106 14.87 -5.63 -10.21
C ASP A 106 15.20 -7.03 -9.66
N SER A 107 14.94 -8.10 -10.43
CA SER A 107 15.12 -9.50 -10.01
C SER A 107 14.24 -9.93 -8.84
N GLU A 108 13.17 -9.22 -8.60
CA GLU A 108 12.11 -9.56 -7.65
C GLU A 108 10.87 -10.05 -8.39
N TYR A 109 9.89 -10.50 -7.64
CA TYR A 109 8.58 -10.89 -8.15
C TYR A 109 7.51 -10.02 -7.54
N GLN A 110 6.54 -9.64 -8.35
CA GLN A 110 5.40 -8.85 -7.93
C GLN A 110 4.10 -9.63 -8.07
N LEU A 111 3.28 -9.64 -7.02
CA LEU A 111 1.95 -10.22 -7.04
C LEU A 111 0.97 -9.28 -7.73
N TYR A 112 0.30 -9.78 -8.77
CA TYR A 112 -0.85 -9.15 -9.42
C TYR A 112 -2.12 -9.90 -9.04
N MET A 113 -3.21 -9.15 -8.88
CA MET A 113 -4.49 -9.66 -8.41
C MET A 113 -5.64 -9.07 -9.22
N ILE A 114 -6.69 -9.84 -9.45
CA ILE A 114 -7.98 -9.30 -9.92
C ILE A 114 -8.88 -9.17 -8.70
N ILE A 115 -9.16 -7.92 -8.32
CA ILE A 115 -10.00 -7.62 -7.18
C ILE A 115 -11.36 -7.10 -7.63
N LYS A 116 -12.41 -7.73 -7.13
CA LYS A 116 -13.80 -7.36 -7.40
C LYS A 116 -14.39 -6.57 -6.24
N ARG A 117 -14.97 -5.41 -6.56
CA ARG A 117 -15.65 -4.51 -5.60
C ARG A 117 -16.94 -3.96 -6.17
N THR A 118 -17.79 -3.46 -5.29
CA THR A 118 -18.93 -2.62 -5.67
C THR A 118 -18.50 -1.15 -5.57
N ILE A 119 -18.41 -0.49 -6.72
CA ILE A 119 -18.02 0.93 -6.82
C ILE A 119 -19.18 1.68 -7.46
N ASN A 120 -19.67 2.72 -6.79
CA ASN A 120 -20.82 3.51 -7.23
C ASN A 120 -22.03 2.64 -7.64
N GLY A 121 -22.37 1.65 -6.80
CA GLY A 121 -23.47 0.71 -7.02
C GLY A 121 -23.25 -0.35 -8.10
N ALA A 122 -22.13 -0.34 -8.81
CA ALA A 122 -21.82 -1.28 -9.88
C ALA A 122 -20.69 -2.25 -9.51
N THR A 123 -20.78 -3.49 -10.02
CA THR A 123 -19.66 -4.45 -9.91
C THR A 123 -18.50 -3.99 -10.79
N LYS A 124 -17.35 -3.81 -10.19
CA LYS A 124 -16.09 -3.46 -10.87
C LYS A 124 -15.00 -4.49 -10.55
N ARG A 125 -14.11 -4.69 -11.51
CA ARG A 125 -12.90 -5.52 -11.39
C ARG A 125 -11.71 -4.69 -11.75
N TYR A 126 -10.69 -4.72 -10.91
CA TYR A 126 -9.44 -4.01 -11.13
C TYR A 126 -8.29 -4.98 -11.03
N VAL A 127 -7.32 -4.80 -11.91
CA VAL A 127 -6.01 -5.42 -11.76
C VAL A 127 -5.22 -4.55 -10.78
N GLU A 128 -4.88 -5.11 -9.65
CA GLU A 128 -4.09 -4.47 -8.61
C GLU A 128 -2.81 -5.27 -8.41
N PHE A 129 -1.76 -4.62 -7.95
CA PHE A 129 -0.53 -5.30 -7.57
C PHE A 129 -0.20 -4.99 -6.11
N LEU A 130 0.43 -5.96 -5.44
CA LEU A 130 0.93 -5.76 -4.09
C LEU A 130 2.28 -5.05 -4.16
N ASN A 131 2.37 -3.86 -3.57
CA ASN A 131 3.63 -3.14 -3.52
C ASN A 131 4.58 -3.79 -2.50
N THR A 132 5.87 -3.83 -2.82
CA THR A 132 6.89 -4.30 -1.89
C THR A 132 7.01 -3.35 -0.70
N PHE A 133 7.14 -3.89 0.50
CA PHE A 133 7.36 -3.12 1.71
C PHE A 133 8.85 -3.02 2.01
N ASP A 134 9.39 -1.82 1.98
CA ASP A 134 10.76 -1.55 2.41
C ASP A 134 10.79 -1.25 3.92
N PHE A 135 11.33 -2.17 4.70
CA PHE A 135 11.50 -2.03 6.15
C PHE A 135 12.57 -1.01 6.55
N THR A 136 13.40 -0.57 5.61
CA THR A 136 14.46 0.43 5.84
C THR A 136 14.00 1.85 5.57
N GLU A 137 12.84 2.03 4.93
CA GLU A 137 12.30 3.33 4.58
C GLU A 137 11.88 4.12 5.84
N THR A 138 12.33 5.35 5.91
CA THR A 138 12.04 6.28 7.03
C THR A 138 11.20 7.49 6.61
N ASP A 139 11.03 7.72 5.30
CA ASP A 139 10.18 8.80 4.78
C ASP A 139 8.72 8.38 4.79
N ASN A 140 7.95 8.85 5.76
CA ASN A 140 6.52 8.57 5.87
C ASN A 140 5.72 8.93 4.61
N THR A 141 6.24 9.78 3.71
CA THR A 141 5.56 10.18 2.48
C THR A 141 5.60 9.10 1.40
N THR A 142 6.47 8.10 1.53
CA THR A 142 6.65 6.99 0.57
C THR A 142 5.80 5.77 0.91
N PHE A 143 5.35 5.61 2.16
CA PHE A 143 4.60 4.45 2.62
C PHE A 143 3.29 4.23 1.85
N ASN A 144 3.01 2.97 1.51
CA ASN A 144 1.84 2.52 0.77
C ASN A 144 1.05 1.52 1.62
N PHE A 145 0.08 2.01 2.38
CA PHE A 145 -0.77 1.20 3.28
C PHE A 145 -2.26 1.27 2.94
N LEU A 146 -2.59 1.62 1.70
CA LEU A 146 -3.96 1.73 1.25
C LEU A 146 -4.17 0.82 0.03
N ASP A 147 -5.33 0.21 -0.06
CA ASP A 147 -5.71 -0.58 -1.23
C ASP A 147 -6.30 0.29 -2.32
N SER A 148 -6.21 -0.15 -3.58
CA SER A 148 -6.63 0.63 -4.74
C SER A 148 -6.04 2.05 -4.72
N GLN A 149 -4.80 2.18 -4.28
CA GLN A 149 -4.18 3.48 -4.00
C GLN A 149 -3.86 4.25 -5.27
N LEU A 150 -4.21 5.55 -5.27
CA LEU A 150 -3.66 6.55 -6.17
C LEU A 150 -2.65 7.42 -5.41
N SER A 151 -1.49 7.67 -6.03
CA SER A 151 -0.47 8.56 -5.48
C SER A 151 -0.34 9.81 -6.34
N TYR A 152 -0.27 10.98 -5.70
CA TYR A 152 0.11 12.24 -6.30
C TYR A 152 1.45 12.68 -5.73
N SER A 153 2.37 13.10 -6.58
CA SER A 153 3.65 13.70 -6.19
C SER A 153 3.87 14.98 -6.99
N GLY A 154 3.77 16.12 -6.32
CA GLY A 154 4.06 17.41 -6.91
C GLY A 154 5.55 17.63 -7.10
N ALA A 155 5.92 18.45 -8.08
CA ALA A 155 7.31 18.86 -8.33
C ALA A 155 7.96 19.46 -7.08
N THR A 156 9.25 19.24 -6.96
CA THR A 156 10.09 19.84 -5.91
C THR A 156 11.37 20.38 -6.53
N SER A 157 11.73 21.60 -6.17
CA SER A 157 12.95 22.28 -6.61
C SER A 157 13.45 23.21 -5.49
N THR A 158 14.44 24.01 -5.77
CA THR A 158 14.91 25.09 -4.89
C THR A 158 14.74 26.44 -5.55
N LEU A 159 14.61 27.49 -4.73
CA LEU A 159 14.51 28.87 -5.19
C LEU A 159 15.88 29.31 -5.75
N ASN A 160 15.88 29.83 -6.99
CA ASN A 160 17.04 30.36 -7.67
C ASN A 160 17.03 31.90 -7.58
N GLY A 161 17.71 32.44 -6.59
CA GLY A 161 17.72 33.86 -6.24
C GLY A 161 16.73 34.21 -5.14
N ASN A 162 16.97 35.36 -4.48
CA ASN A 162 16.07 35.86 -3.44
C ASN A 162 14.80 36.46 -4.06
N ILE A 163 13.68 36.33 -3.38
CA ILE A 163 12.41 36.96 -3.76
C ILE A 163 11.87 37.81 -2.62
N SER A 164 11.32 38.99 -2.96
CA SER A 164 10.60 39.85 -2.01
C SER A 164 9.18 39.31 -1.74
N ALA A 165 8.54 39.87 -0.72
CA ALA A 165 7.14 39.55 -0.42
C ALA A 165 6.15 39.94 -1.55
N THR A 166 6.56 40.85 -2.45
CA THR A 166 5.72 41.35 -3.56
C THR A 166 6.13 40.82 -4.94
N ALA A 167 7.07 39.85 -4.98
CA ALA A 167 7.54 39.31 -6.26
C ALA A 167 6.39 38.60 -7.02
N THR A 168 6.27 38.89 -8.30
CA THR A 168 5.27 38.29 -9.21
C THR A 168 5.85 37.17 -10.09
N THR A 169 7.14 36.87 -9.90
CA THR A 169 7.84 35.77 -10.56
C THR A 169 8.68 35.03 -9.53
N VAL A 170 8.60 33.71 -9.55
CA VAL A 170 9.44 32.82 -8.73
C VAL A 170 10.32 32.03 -9.69
N ILE A 171 11.64 32.15 -9.56
CA ILE A 171 12.60 31.41 -10.36
C ILE A 171 13.06 30.19 -9.57
N VAL A 172 12.90 29.01 -10.13
CA VAL A 172 13.33 27.74 -9.53
C VAL A 172 14.60 27.22 -10.24
N ALA A 173 15.38 26.41 -9.54
CA ALA A 173 16.59 25.79 -10.12
C ALA A 173 16.23 24.84 -11.28
N SER A 174 15.11 24.10 -11.17
CA SER A 174 14.53 23.30 -12.25
C SER A 174 13.02 23.47 -12.24
N GLY A 175 12.47 23.91 -13.36
CA GLY A 175 11.03 24.03 -13.59
C GLY A 175 10.42 22.88 -14.39
N THR A 176 11.20 21.85 -14.74
CA THR A 176 10.80 20.80 -15.70
C THR A 176 9.50 20.13 -15.28
N ASP A 177 9.37 19.72 -14.03
CA ASP A 177 8.25 18.90 -13.54
C ASP A 177 7.07 19.74 -13.02
N PHE A 178 7.24 21.06 -12.96
CA PHE A 178 6.13 21.95 -12.56
C PHE A 178 5.10 22.06 -13.67
N THR A 179 3.83 22.07 -13.33
CA THR A 179 2.72 22.32 -14.28
C THR A 179 2.78 23.74 -14.87
N SER A 180 2.00 24.00 -15.93
CA SER A 180 1.94 25.33 -16.54
C SER A 180 1.35 26.41 -15.64
N SER A 181 0.52 26.02 -14.68
CA SER A 181 -0.08 26.88 -13.64
C SER A 181 -0.37 26.04 -12.41
N GLY A 182 -0.54 26.65 -11.25
CA GLY A 182 -0.85 25.92 -10.01
C GLY A 182 -0.50 26.68 -8.75
N SER A 183 -0.21 25.93 -7.69
CA SER A 183 0.22 26.47 -6.40
C SER A 183 1.55 25.86 -5.99
N ILE A 184 2.39 26.66 -5.36
CA ILE A 184 3.65 26.25 -4.74
C ILE A 184 3.65 26.63 -3.27
N LYS A 185 4.46 25.89 -2.51
CA LYS A 185 4.74 26.18 -1.10
C LYS A 185 6.22 26.44 -0.93
N ILE A 186 6.55 27.58 -0.26
CA ILE A 186 7.91 27.93 0.16
C ILE A 186 7.85 28.23 1.67
N GLY A 187 8.51 27.38 2.47
CA GLY A 187 8.34 27.47 3.92
C GLY A 187 6.87 27.32 4.34
N GLY A 188 6.32 28.36 4.98
CA GLY A 188 4.90 28.41 5.38
C GLY A 188 3.98 29.07 4.38
N GLU A 189 4.50 29.71 3.31
CA GLU A 189 3.72 30.48 2.35
C GLU A 189 3.20 29.64 1.19
N ILE A 190 1.92 29.82 0.82
CA ILE A 190 1.34 29.34 -0.42
C ILE A 190 1.30 30.47 -1.44
N ILE A 191 1.80 30.20 -2.65
CA ILE A 191 1.89 31.13 -3.77
C ILE A 191 1.19 30.47 -4.95
N THR A 192 0.23 31.12 -5.59
CA THR A 192 -0.33 30.65 -6.85
C THR A 192 0.42 31.28 -8.02
N TYR A 193 0.54 30.56 -9.13
CA TYR A 193 1.13 31.06 -10.36
C TYR A 193 0.25 30.68 -11.55
N THR A 194 0.19 31.55 -12.56
CA THR A 194 -0.69 31.40 -13.72
C THR A 194 0.05 31.05 -15.01
N GLY A 195 1.38 31.09 -15.01
CA GLY A 195 2.21 30.75 -16.16
C GLY A 195 3.56 30.18 -15.75
N LYS A 196 4.16 29.40 -16.67
CA LYS A 196 5.52 28.86 -16.56
C LYS A 196 6.29 29.05 -17.87
N SER A 197 7.50 29.52 -17.75
CA SER A 197 8.45 29.60 -18.86
C SER A 197 9.81 29.05 -18.39
N THR A 198 10.19 27.87 -18.87
CA THR A 198 11.38 27.13 -18.41
C THR A 198 11.41 27.00 -16.89
N ASN A 199 12.24 27.79 -16.20
CA ASN A 199 12.41 27.78 -14.75
C ASN A 199 11.67 28.92 -14.04
N ASN A 200 10.93 29.75 -14.79
CA ASN A 200 10.23 30.91 -14.23
C ASN A 200 8.74 30.55 -14.04
N LEU A 201 8.26 30.61 -12.82
CA LEU A 201 6.85 30.56 -12.48
C LEU A 201 6.35 32.02 -12.45
N THR A 202 5.46 32.39 -13.34
CA THR A 202 5.03 33.77 -13.61
C THR A 202 3.59 34.02 -13.21
N GLY A 203 3.21 35.30 -13.07
CA GLY A 203 1.88 35.69 -12.61
C GLY A 203 1.61 35.20 -11.18
N CYS A 204 2.64 35.29 -10.32
CA CYS A 204 2.54 34.83 -8.95
C CYS A 204 1.69 35.77 -8.11
N THR A 205 0.73 35.18 -7.38
CA THR A 205 -0.03 35.85 -6.31
C THR A 205 0.42 35.28 -4.97
N ARG A 206 0.91 36.16 -4.11
CA ARG A 206 1.56 35.82 -2.84
C ARG A 206 0.57 35.66 -1.69
N GLY A 207 0.97 34.92 -0.64
CA GLY A 207 0.20 34.81 0.61
C GLY A 207 -1.19 34.20 0.45
N GLN A 208 -1.34 33.20 -0.42
CA GLN A 208 -2.63 32.57 -0.68
C GLN A 208 -3.04 31.61 0.43
N ASN A 209 -4.33 31.26 0.48
CA ASN A 209 -4.88 30.27 1.41
C ASN A 209 -4.56 30.59 2.89
N ILE A 210 -4.82 31.84 3.29
CA ILE A 210 -4.62 32.34 4.68
C ILE A 210 -3.13 32.25 5.14
N THR A 211 -2.18 32.26 4.21
CA THR A 211 -0.76 32.40 4.53
C THR A 211 -0.30 33.84 4.33
N THR A 212 0.86 34.17 4.91
CA THR A 212 1.42 35.53 4.82
C THR A 212 2.52 35.57 3.77
N ALA A 213 2.49 36.58 2.91
CA ALA A 213 3.57 36.85 1.97
C ALA A 213 4.82 37.35 2.70
N ILE A 214 5.92 36.64 2.55
CA ILE A 214 7.21 36.98 3.13
C ILE A 214 8.34 36.89 2.09
N ALA A 215 9.47 37.53 2.38
CA ALA A 215 10.67 37.35 1.55
C ALA A 215 11.26 35.94 1.77
N HIS A 216 11.75 35.33 0.68
CA HIS A 216 12.45 34.05 0.74
C HIS A 216 13.85 34.16 0.16
N THR A 217 14.79 33.45 0.75
CA THR A 217 16.20 33.42 0.31
C THR A 217 16.43 32.34 -0.74
N SER A 218 17.43 32.56 -1.58
CA SER A 218 17.93 31.55 -2.52
C SER A 218 18.21 30.22 -1.83
N GLY A 219 17.92 29.11 -2.49
CA GLY A 219 18.10 27.75 -1.94
C GLY A 219 16.90 27.25 -1.13
N ALA A 220 15.90 28.09 -0.79
CA ALA A 220 14.69 27.65 -0.12
C ALA A 220 13.95 26.58 -0.95
N THR A 221 13.46 25.53 -0.32
CA THR A 221 12.70 24.47 -1.00
C THR A 221 11.38 25.02 -1.53
N VAL A 222 11.11 24.75 -2.81
CA VAL A 222 9.88 25.08 -3.53
C VAL A 222 9.17 23.77 -3.88
N LYS A 223 7.98 23.57 -3.35
CA LYS A 223 7.17 22.37 -3.59
C LYS A 223 5.89 22.76 -4.32
N GLN A 224 5.58 22.09 -5.44
CA GLN A 224 4.26 22.20 -6.04
C GLN A 224 3.24 21.51 -5.14
N VAL A 225 2.15 22.16 -4.83
CA VAL A 225 1.13 21.66 -3.89
C VAL A 225 -0.26 21.76 -4.50
N VAL A 226 -1.13 20.84 -4.11
CA VAL A 226 -2.54 20.80 -4.48
C VAL A 226 -3.41 20.59 -3.24
N ASN A 227 -4.66 21.05 -3.31
CA ASN A 227 -5.70 20.70 -2.33
C ASN A 227 -6.84 19.90 -2.96
N SER A 228 -6.71 19.48 -4.22
CA SER A 228 -7.65 18.61 -4.90
C SER A 228 -6.90 17.51 -5.63
N VAL A 229 -7.38 16.27 -5.52
CA VAL A 229 -6.85 15.12 -6.23
C VAL A 229 -7.94 14.54 -7.11
N ALA A 230 -7.69 14.50 -8.40
CA ALA A 230 -8.57 13.92 -9.41
C ALA A 230 -8.04 12.55 -9.88
N GLY A 231 -8.76 11.88 -10.79
CA GLY A 231 -8.38 10.57 -11.32
C GLY A 231 -8.87 9.40 -10.45
N LEU A 232 -9.83 9.65 -9.56
CA LEU A 232 -10.34 8.67 -8.59
C LEU A 232 -11.60 7.92 -9.06
N ASN A 233 -11.83 7.78 -10.37
CA ASN A 233 -12.99 7.06 -10.93
C ASN A 233 -13.17 5.65 -10.35
N HIS A 234 -12.06 4.99 -10.09
CA HIS A 234 -12.04 3.63 -9.53
C HIS A 234 -12.51 3.58 -8.08
N LEU A 235 -12.65 4.73 -7.42
CA LEU A 235 -13.11 4.89 -6.03
C LEU A 235 -14.36 5.75 -5.91
N GLU A 236 -15.07 6.04 -7.02
CA GLU A 236 -16.24 6.91 -7.01
C GLU A 236 -17.29 6.44 -5.98
N GLY A 237 -17.77 7.36 -5.14
CA GLY A 237 -18.71 7.09 -4.06
C GLY A 237 -18.12 6.43 -2.83
N GLN A 238 -16.84 6.06 -2.83
CA GLN A 238 -16.18 5.43 -1.68
C GLN A 238 -15.66 6.47 -0.68
N VAL A 239 -15.70 6.12 0.59
CA VAL A 239 -14.98 6.85 1.64
C VAL A 239 -13.52 6.39 1.60
N VAL A 240 -12.61 7.31 1.36
CA VAL A 240 -11.18 7.04 1.22
C VAL A 240 -10.38 7.57 2.39
N SER A 241 -9.32 6.85 2.73
CA SER A 241 -8.28 7.29 3.64
C SER A 241 -7.19 8.01 2.88
N ILE A 242 -6.55 8.98 3.52
CA ILE A 242 -5.63 9.91 2.87
C ILE A 242 -4.39 10.09 3.73
N LEU A 243 -3.23 9.97 3.10
CA LEU A 243 -1.95 10.39 3.65
C LEU A 243 -1.48 11.62 2.87
N ALA A 244 -1.26 12.75 3.54
CA ALA A 244 -0.86 14.01 2.91
C ALA A 244 0.42 14.53 3.56
N ASP A 245 1.52 14.60 2.79
CA ASP A 245 2.87 14.96 3.25
C ASP A 245 3.31 14.13 4.48
N GLY A 246 3.07 12.81 4.46
CA GLY A 246 3.47 11.88 5.52
C GLY A 246 2.61 11.93 6.79
N ALA A 247 1.54 12.70 6.81
CA ALA A 247 0.60 12.77 7.92
C ALA A 247 -0.81 12.35 7.50
N THR A 248 -1.55 11.74 8.42
CA THR A 248 -2.96 11.39 8.18
C THR A 248 -3.80 12.64 7.94
N HIS A 249 -4.79 12.51 7.07
CA HIS A 249 -5.79 13.53 6.77
C HIS A 249 -7.19 12.94 7.06
N PRO A 250 -8.19 13.74 7.45
CA PRO A 250 -9.56 13.26 7.56
C PRO A 250 -10.04 12.56 6.30
N THR A 251 -10.83 11.51 6.44
CA THR A 251 -11.41 10.79 5.31
C THR A 251 -12.28 11.70 4.46
N LYS A 252 -12.35 11.41 3.17
CA LYS A 252 -13.23 12.11 2.22
C LYS A 252 -14.02 11.09 1.40
N THR A 253 -15.17 11.48 0.92
CA THR A 253 -15.91 10.69 -0.06
C THR A 253 -15.55 11.18 -1.46
N VAL A 254 -15.19 10.24 -2.33
CA VAL A 254 -14.91 10.56 -3.74
C VAL A 254 -16.20 10.95 -4.45
N SER A 255 -16.19 12.11 -5.09
CA SER A 255 -17.32 12.62 -5.85
C SER A 255 -16.83 13.31 -7.10
N SER A 256 -17.46 13.02 -8.23
CA SER A 256 -17.06 13.57 -9.54
C SER A 256 -15.58 13.28 -9.83
N ASN A 257 -15.15 12.06 -9.55
CA ASN A 257 -13.79 11.58 -9.81
C ASN A 257 -12.69 12.30 -8.99
N ALA A 258 -13.01 13.00 -7.92
CA ALA A 258 -12.06 13.80 -7.16
C ALA A 258 -12.39 13.85 -5.65
N ILE A 259 -11.40 14.30 -4.88
CA ILE A 259 -11.56 14.73 -3.49
C ILE A 259 -10.94 16.11 -3.30
N THR A 260 -11.45 16.86 -2.31
CA THR A 260 -10.84 18.11 -1.87
C THR A 260 -10.29 17.96 -0.47
N LEU A 261 -9.02 18.30 -0.29
CA LEU A 261 -8.30 18.26 0.97
C LEU A 261 -8.54 19.53 1.79
N ASP A 262 -8.42 19.42 3.11
CA ASP A 262 -8.54 20.56 4.02
C ASP A 262 -7.25 21.40 4.08
N ARG A 263 -6.16 20.91 3.48
CA ARG A 263 -4.87 21.60 3.37
C ARG A 263 -4.19 21.29 2.05
N PHE A 264 -3.31 22.18 1.59
CA PHE A 264 -2.43 21.92 0.47
C PHE A 264 -1.35 20.90 0.84
N ALA A 265 -1.04 19.98 -0.06
CA ALA A 265 0.01 18.99 0.11
C ALA A 265 0.77 18.76 -1.20
N ASN A 266 2.04 18.35 -1.07
CA ASN A 266 2.93 18.01 -2.19
C ASN A 266 2.88 16.52 -2.54
N LYS A 267 2.88 15.66 -1.52
CA LYS A 267 2.77 14.20 -1.69
C LYS A 267 1.48 13.71 -1.05
N ILE A 268 0.63 13.06 -1.84
CA ILE A 268 -0.68 12.62 -1.38
C ILE A 268 -0.88 11.18 -1.83
N LYS A 269 -1.38 10.34 -0.92
CA LYS A 269 -1.83 8.98 -1.20
C LYS A 269 -3.29 8.86 -0.78
N VAL A 270 -4.11 8.33 -1.69
CA VAL A 270 -5.57 8.18 -1.50
C VAL A 270 -5.94 6.75 -1.83
N GLY A 271 -6.69 6.09 -0.98
CA GLY A 271 -7.12 4.71 -1.21
C GLY A 271 -8.08 4.20 -0.16
N LEU A 272 -8.37 2.91 -0.24
CA LEU A 272 -9.26 2.22 0.69
C LEU A 272 -8.44 1.72 1.88
N SER A 273 -8.94 1.95 3.08
CA SER A 273 -8.36 1.38 4.29
C SER A 273 -8.79 -0.08 4.47
N TYR A 274 -7.94 -0.85 5.12
CA TYR A 274 -8.24 -2.18 5.61
C TYR A 274 -7.84 -2.30 7.08
N THR A 275 -8.33 -3.33 7.75
CA THR A 275 -7.99 -3.59 9.16
C THR A 275 -7.03 -4.76 9.24
N SER A 276 -5.82 -4.51 9.73
CA SER A 276 -4.86 -5.55 10.07
C SER A 276 -5.15 -6.10 11.45
N ILE A 277 -5.19 -7.43 11.59
CA ILE A 277 -5.43 -8.11 12.86
C ILE A 277 -4.26 -9.04 13.15
N LEU A 278 -3.55 -8.78 14.24
CA LEU A 278 -2.56 -9.68 14.80
C LEU A 278 -3.14 -10.31 16.07
N LYS A 279 -3.36 -11.63 16.05
CA LYS A 279 -3.76 -12.40 17.22
C LYS A 279 -2.58 -13.25 17.67
N THR A 280 -1.92 -12.86 18.75
CA THR A 280 -0.84 -13.63 19.35
C THR A 280 -1.36 -14.88 20.04
N MET A 281 -0.51 -15.87 20.19
CA MET A 281 -0.76 -16.99 21.10
C MET A 281 -0.85 -16.49 22.54
N ARG A 282 -1.46 -17.28 23.42
CA ARG A 282 -1.48 -16.96 24.86
C ARG A 282 -0.05 -16.88 25.36
N ILE A 283 0.27 -15.79 26.07
CA ILE A 283 1.57 -15.66 26.74
C ILE A 283 1.57 -16.67 27.90
N ASP A 284 2.42 -17.67 27.78
CA ASP A 284 2.68 -18.62 28.86
C ASP A 284 4.08 -18.38 29.40
N ALA A 285 4.17 -17.95 30.64
CA ALA A 285 5.44 -17.81 31.34
C ALA A 285 5.66 -19.07 32.18
N GLY A 286 6.74 -19.79 31.90
CA GLY A 286 7.14 -20.91 32.74
C GLY A 286 7.34 -20.46 34.20
N SER A 287 6.87 -21.26 35.14
CA SER A 287 7.06 -21.02 36.58
C SER A 287 7.64 -22.26 37.21
N GLN A 288 8.61 -22.11 38.11
CA GLN A 288 9.19 -23.22 38.84
C GLN A 288 8.15 -23.97 39.69
N ASN A 289 6.99 -23.36 39.98
CA ASN A 289 5.94 -23.88 40.85
C ASN A 289 4.59 -24.10 40.11
N GLY A 290 4.64 -24.57 38.87
CA GLY A 290 3.44 -24.91 38.11
C GLY A 290 3.09 -23.88 36.99
N THR A 291 1.89 -24.01 36.39
CA THR A 291 1.46 -23.15 35.28
C THR A 291 1.09 -21.75 35.77
N SER A 292 1.46 -20.73 34.98
CA SER A 292 1.05 -19.33 35.18
C SER A 292 -0.15 -18.91 34.32
N GLN A 293 -0.91 -19.86 33.79
CA GLN A 293 -2.00 -19.57 32.85
C GLN A 293 -3.12 -18.67 33.43
N ALA A 294 -3.40 -18.77 34.70
CA ALA A 294 -4.45 -17.97 35.37
C ALA A 294 -3.95 -16.66 36.00
N LYS A 295 -2.66 -16.33 35.86
CA LYS A 295 -2.08 -15.12 36.46
C LYS A 295 -2.21 -13.92 35.52
N THR A 296 -2.46 -12.73 36.08
CA THR A 296 -2.40 -11.47 35.33
C THR A 296 -1.01 -11.24 34.77
N LYS A 297 -0.91 -10.99 33.47
CA LYS A 297 0.34 -10.68 32.75
C LYS A 297 0.29 -9.24 32.27
N ARG A 298 1.37 -8.51 32.44
CA ARG A 298 1.54 -7.17 31.88
C ARG A 298 2.54 -7.25 30.73
N ILE A 299 2.17 -6.64 29.60
CA ILE A 299 3.06 -6.43 28.45
C ILE A 299 3.50 -4.96 28.56
N TYR A 300 4.79 -4.71 28.56
CA TYR A 300 5.40 -3.39 28.59
C TYR A 300 5.92 -3.03 27.21
#